data_b769e465433a092269e52550e8e7643f
#
_entry.id   b769e465433a092269e52550e8e7643f
#
_cell.length_a   1.000
_cell.length_b   1.000
_cell.length_c   1.000
_cell.angle_alpha   90.00
_cell.angle_beta   90.00
_cell.angle_gamma   90.00
#
_symmetry.space_group_name_H-M   'P 1'
#
loop_
_entity.id
_entity.type
_entity.pdbx_description
1 polymer ?
#
loop_
_entity_poly.entity_id
_entity_poly.type
_entity_poly.pdbx_seq_one_letter_code
_entity_poly.pdbx_strand_id
1 'polypeptide(L)'
;MQPIRLLLLDDHVLFREGLRRLLVSEPDFETVAECGTPGEALDALSRSAVDLVLLDFDLEDDTGTRFISAAAAAGYKGKILMVTAGMSPLDTSVARKLGVSGIFLKHNPPGSLLEAIRVVAGGGAWIDPKMTAGTSGASVQASPSADHLTPREQKVLRCVFEGLSNKEMAHQLGVSQSSVKATLQHLFDKMGVRTRGQLVRIAIERSLETVRPR
;
A
#
# COMPACT_ATOMS: atom_id res chain seq x y z
N MET A 1 -7.51 -31.37 2.37
CA MET A 1 -6.73 -30.31 3.11
C MET A 1 -7.77 -29.37 3.69
N GLN A 2 -7.53 -28.82 4.89
CA GLN A 2 -8.41 -27.76 5.40
C GLN A 2 -8.17 -26.49 4.57
N PRO A 3 -9.23 -25.73 4.25
CA PRO A 3 -9.06 -24.48 3.52
C PRO A 3 -8.32 -23.44 4.36
N ILE A 4 -7.59 -22.56 3.70
CA ILE A 4 -6.91 -21.43 4.32
C ILE A 4 -7.97 -20.38 4.67
N ARG A 5 -8.11 -20.05 5.95
CA ARG A 5 -9.10 -19.10 6.47
C ARG A 5 -8.56 -17.69 6.34
N LEU A 6 -9.25 -16.90 5.52
CA LEU A 6 -8.85 -15.56 5.14
C LEU A 6 -9.74 -14.50 5.80
N LEU A 7 -9.14 -13.43 6.27
CA LEU A 7 -9.81 -12.19 6.63
C LEU A 7 -9.39 -11.11 5.63
N LEU A 8 -10.37 -10.41 5.05
CA LEU A 8 -10.15 -9.28 4.17
C LEU A 8 -10.32 -7.98 4.96
N LEU A 9 -9.31 -7.12 4.95
CA LEU A 9 -9.38 -5.76 5.52
C LEU A 9 -8.97 -4.75 4.46
N ASP A 10 -9.96 -4.07 3.88
CA ASP A 10 -9.81 -3.06 2.85
C ASP A 10 -11.02 -2.12 2.91
N ASP A 11 -10.84 -0.82 2.93
CA ASP A 11 -11.93 0.17 2.98
C ASP A 11 -12.60 0.39 1.62
N HIS A 12 -11.96 -0.06 0.53
CA HIS A 12 -12.50 0.04 -0.82
C HIS A 12 -13.49 -1.07 -1.12
N VAL A 13 -14.79 -0.79 -0.99
CA VAL A 13 -15.88 -1.76 -1.17
C VAL A 13 -15.79 -2.56 -2.47
N LEU A 14 -15.53 -1.89 -3.62
CA LEU A 14 -15.44 -2.55 -4.92
C LEU A 14 -14.25 -3.50 -5.03
N PHE A 15 -13.10 -3.14 -4.43
CA PHE A 15 -11.93 -3.99 -4.43
C PHE A 15 -12.15 -5.21 -3.55
N ARG A 16 -12.71 -5.03 -2.36
CA ARG A 16 -13.04 -6.10 -1.42
C ARG A 16 -14.03 -7.10 -2.04
N GLU A 17 -15.10 -6.61 -2.72
CA GLU A 17 -16.04 -7.46 -3.44
C GLU A 17 -15.36 -8.22 -4.59
N GLY A 18 -14.44 -7.58 -5.31
CA GLY A 18 -13.64 -8.23 -6.36
C GLY A 18 -12.76 -9.35 -5.80
N LEU A 19 -12.10 -9.11 -4.66
CA LEU A 19 -11.32 -10.15 -3.96
C LEU A 19 -12.20 -11.31 -3.50
N ARG A 20 -13.34 -11.02 -2.90
CA ARG A 20 -14.28 -12.06 -2.48
C ARG A 20 -14.66 -12.98 -3.63
N ARG A 21 -15.03 -12.42 -4.78
CA ARG A 21 -15.38 -13.21 -5.98
C ARG A 21 -14.22 -14.06 -6.48
N LEU A 22 -13.02 -13.51 -6.47
CA LEU A 22 -11.81 -14.23 -6.86
C LEU A 22 -11.55 -15.42 -5.93
N LEU A 23 -11.67 -15.22 -4.62
CA LEU A 23 -11.34 -16.23 -3.60
C LEU A 23 -12.40 -17.34 -3.53
N VAL A 24 -13.68 -17.02 -3.71
CA VAL A 24 -14.78 -18.01 -3.69
C VAL A 24 -14.65 -19.07 -4.81
N SER A 25 -13.96 -18.74 -5.91
CA SER A 25 -13.73 -19.72 -6.99
C SER A 25 -12.65 -20.76 -6.66
N GLU A 26 -11.91 -20.56 -5.58
CA GLU A 26 -10.79 -21.42 -5.19
C GLU A 26 -11.18 -22.30 -4.00
N PRO A 27 -11.16 -23.64 -4.14
CA PRO A 27 -11.64 -24.56 -3.10
C PRO A 27 -10.72 -24.65 -1.88
N ASP A 28 -9.51 -24.15 -1.97
CA ASP A 28 -8.51 -24.13 -0.90
C ASP A 28 -8.55 -22.87 -0.05
N PHE A 29 -9.50 -21.96 -0.31
CA PHE A 29 -9.70 -20.73 0.47
C PHE A 29 -11.09 -20.66 1.10
N GLU A 30 -11.14 -20.09 2.32
CA GLU A 30 -12.37 -19.77 3.04
C GLU A 30 -12.28 -18.33 3.54
N THR A 31 -13.12 -17.43 3.02
CA THR A 31 -13.22 -16.06 3.53
C THR A 31 -14.10 -16.07 4.78
N VAL A 32 -13.49 -15.95 5.96
CA VAL A 32 -14.20 -15.99 7.25
C VAL A 32 -14.69 -14.62 7.71
N ALA A 33 -14.09 -13.55 7.22
CA ALA A 33 -14.54 -12.17 7.49
C ALA A 33 -14.12 -11.19 6.39
N GLU A 34 -14.98 -10.19 6.19
CA GLU A 34 -14.77 -9.05 5.29
C GLU A 34 -15.00 -7.77 6.09
N CYS A 35 -13.96 -6.98 6.23
CA CYS A 35 -13.94 -5.81 7.12
C CYS A 35 -13.56 -4.55 6.32
N GLY A 36 -14.27 -3.46 6.58
CA GLY A 36 -13.96 -2.13 6.05
C GLY A 36 -13.08 -1.31 6.99
N THR A 37 -13.03 -1.70 8.28
CA THR A 37 -12.32 -0.96 9.31
C THR A 37 -11.42 -1.86 10.16
N PRO A 38 -10.33 -1.32 10.74
CA PRO A 38 -9.47 -2.04 11.68
C PRO A 38 -10.22 -2.61 12.90
N GLY A 39 -11.23 -1.88 13.41
CA GLY A 39 -12.04 -2.32 14.54
C GLY A 39 -12.83 -3.59 14.22
N GLU A 40 -13.54 -3.62 13.08
CA GLU A 40 -14.24 -4.82 12.60
C GLU A 40 -13.30 -6.02 12.46
N ALA A 41 -12.09 -5.78 11.93
CA ALA A 41 -11.11 -6.83 11.74
C ALA A 41 -10.59 -7.40 13.07
N LEU A 42 -10.30 -6.57 14.07
CA LEU A 42 -9.90 -7.01 15.40
C LEU A 42 -11.02 -7.81 16.08
N ASP A 43 -12.26 -7.37 15.95
CA ASP A 43 -13.43 -8.09 16.44
C ASP A 43 -13.57 -9.46 15.77
N ALA A 44 -13.36 -9.55 14.46
CA ALA A 44 -13.40 -10.81 13.71
C ALA A 44 -12.27 -11.75 14.13
N LEU A 45 -11.04 -11.24 14.34
CA LEU A 45 -9.92 -12.03 14.85
C LEU A 45 -10.16 -12.61 16.25
N SER A 46 -10.97 -11.94 17.07
CA SER A 46 -11.33 -12.44 18.41
C SER A 46 -12.35 -13.57 18.39
N ARG A 47 -13.19 -13.63 17.34
CA ARG A 47 -14.33 -14.59 17.23
C ARG A 47 -14.03 -15.77 16.32
N SER A 48 -13.11 -15.63 15.37
CA SER A 48 -12.85 -16.61 14.34
C SER A 48 -11.37 -16.94 14.24
N ALA A 49 -11.09 -18.20 13.97
CA ALA A 49 -9.73 -18.59 13.67
C ALA A 49 -9.38 -18.16 12.25
N VAL A 50 -8.36 -17.32 12.11
CA VAL A 50 -7.88 -16.75 10.85
C VAL A 50 -6.43 -17.17 10.64
N ASP A 51 -6.14 -17.75 9.47
CA ASP A 51 -4.79 -18.19 9.13
C ASP A 51 -3.98 -17.06 8.46
N LEU A 52 -4.67 -16.23 7.65
CA LEU A 52 -4.04 -15.13 6.93
C LEU A 52 -4.98 -13.93 6.79
N VAL A 53 -4.45 -12.75 7.08
CA VAL A 53 -5.12 -11.47 6.82
C VAL A 53 -4.59 -10.88 5.51
N LEU A 54 -5.50 -10.58 4.57
CA LEU A 54 -5.24 -9.71 3.44
C LEU A 54 -5.53 -8.27 3.88
N LEU A 55 -4.48 -7.46 4.00
CA LEU A 55 -4.53 -6.13 4.60
C LEU A 55 -4.24 -5.06 3.56
N ASP A 56 -5.16 -4.13 3.35
CA ASP A 56 -4.80 -2.89 2.65
C ASP A 56 -3.87 -2.03 3.50
N PHE A 57 -2.88 -1.44 2.87
CA PHE A 57 -1.98 -0.49 3.52
C PHE A 57 -2.65 0.86 3.78
N ASP A 58 -3.43 1.35 2.79
CA ASP A 58 -4.10 2.65 2.81
C ASP A 58 -5.55 2.53 3.29
N LEU A 59 -5.78 2.50 4.58
CA LEU A 59 -7.12 2.58 5.19
C LEU A 59 -7.49 4.04 5.46
N GLU A 60 -8.79 4.42 5.33
CA GLU A 60 -9.25 5.83 5.35
C GLU A 60 -8.78 6.63 6.57
N ASP A 61 -8.85 6.05 7.76
CA ASP A 61 -8.54 6.72 9.03
C ASP A 61 -7.22 6.25 9.66
N ASP A 62 -6.53 5.28 9.03
CA ASP A 62 -5.33 4.68 9.63
C ASP A 62 -4.39 4.07 8.57
N THR A 63 -3.16 3.79 8.98
CA THR A 63 -2.25 2.99 8.17
C THR A 63 -2.35 1.53 8.58
N GLY A 64 -2.26 0.59 7.62
CA GLY A 64 -2.24 -0.85 7.90
C GLY A 64 -1.21 -1.25 8.97
N THR A 65 -0.16 -0.45 9.18
CA THR A 65 0.88 -0.70 10.20
C THR A 65 0.35 -0.64 11.63
N ARG A 66 -0.62 0.24 11.93
CA ARG A 66 -1.25 0.29 13.26
C ARG A 66 -2.12 -0.93 13.51
N PHE A 67 -2.87 -1.39 12.50
CA PHE A 67 -3.62 -2.64 12.61
C PHE A 67 -2.71 -3.83 12.93
N ILE A 68 -1.54 -3.95 12.27
CA ILE A 68 -0.59 -5.03 12.53
C ILE A 68 -0.17 -5.06 14.00
N SER A 69 0.17 -3.89 14.56
CA SER A 69 0.57 -3.75 15.96
C SER A 69 -0.58 -4.11 16.92
N ALA A 70 -1.81 -3.68 16.60
CA ALA A 70 -2.99 -3.98 17.40
C ALA A 70 -3.37 -5.47 17.34
N ALA A 71 -3.31 -6.09 16.17
CA ALA A 71 -3.56 -7.52 16.00
C ALA A 71 -2.54 -8.38 16.77
N ALA A 72 -1.27 -8.00 16.73
CA ALA A 72 -0.22 -8.67 17.51
C ALA A 72 -0.46 -8.52 19.03
N ALA A 73 -0.84 -7.33 19.49
CA ALA A 73 -1.19 -7.08 20.90
C ALA A 73 -2.44 -7.86 21.33
N ALA A 74 -3.41 -8.09 20.43
CA ALA A 74 -4.57 -8.94 20.64
C ALA A 74 -4.26 -10.45 20.58
N GLY A 75 -3.00 -10.83 20.36
CA GLY A 75 -2.56 -12.22 20.34
C GLY A 75 -2.68 -12.95 19.01
N TYR A 76 -2.96 -12.24 17.91
CA TYR A 76 -2.99 -12.84 16.58
C TYR A 76 -1.59 -13.35 16.19
N LYS A 77 -1.52 -14.62 15.79
CA LYS A 77 -0.29 -15.30 15.39
C LYS A 77 -0.29 -15.78 13.93
N GLY A 78 -1.38 -15.52 13.21
CA GLY A 78 -1.50 -15.86 11.79
C GLY A 78 -0.60 -14.98 10.92
N LYS A 79 -0.71 -15.16 9.63
CA LYS A 79 0.09 -14.44 8.64
C LYS A 79 -0.61 -13.16 8.18
N ILE A 80 0.16 -12.17 7.76
CA ILE A 80 -0.36 -10.94 7.16
C ILE A 80 0.29 -10.76 5.79
N LEU A 81 -0.55 -10.68 4.75
CA LEU A 81 -0.17 -10.30 3.40
C LEU A 81 -0.74 -8.91 3.12
N MET A 82 0.13 -7.93 3.01
CA MET A 82 -0.25 -6.60 2.58
C MET A 82 -0.60 -6.56 1.12
N VAL A 83 -1.74 -5.94 0.76
CA VAL A 83 -2.22 -5.77 -0.62
C VAL A 83 -2.39 -4.27 -0.86
N THR A 84 -1.48 -3.64 -1.59
CA THR A 84 -1.38 -2.17 -1.69
C THR A 84 -1.25 -1.69 -3.13
N ALA A 85 -1.68 -0.47 -3.40
CA ALA A 85 -1.43 0.18 -4.70
C ALA A 85 0.05 0.61 -4.86
N GLY A 86 0.77 0.76 -3.74
CA GLY A 86 2.18 1.11 -3.67
C GLY A 86 2.56 1.52 -2.25
N MET A 87 3.82 1.32 -1.88
CA MET A 87 4.38 1.71 -0.58
C MET A 87 5.72 2.38 -0.77
N SER A 88 6.06 3.30 0.15
CA SER A 88 7.42 3.85 0.19
C SER A 88 8.42 2.79 0.68
N PRO A 89 9.72 2.93 0.35
CA PRO A 89 10.77 2.06 0.90
C PRO A 89 10.80 2.06 2.44
N LEU A 90 10.48 3.20 3.05
CA LEU A 90 10.41 3.35 4.51
C LEU A 90 9.24 2.53 5.08
N ASP A 91 8.03 2.68 4.52
CA ASP A 91 6.85 1.94 4.95
C ASP A 91 7.02 0.43 4.74
N THR A 92 7.61 0.04 3.61
CA THR A 92 8.00 -1.35 3.34
C THR A 92 8.93 -1.90 4.44
N SER A 93 9.94 -1.11 4.83
CA SER A 93 10.86 -1.49 5.91
C SER A 93 10.15 -1.60 7.27
N VAL A 94 9.25 -0.67 7.58
CA VAL A 94 8.44 -0.69 8.81
C VAL A 94 7.51 -1.90 8.83
N ALA A 95 6.77 -2.15 7.75
CA ALA A 95 5.87 -3.31 7.64
C ALA A 95 6.60 -4.64 7.86
N ARG A 96 7.79 -4.78 7.27
CA ARG A 96 8.64 -5.97 7.47
C ARG A 96 9.09 -6.13 8.92
N LYS A 97 9.50 -5.04 9.59
CA LYS A 97 9.88 -5.07 11.01
C LYS A 97 8.71 -5.44 11.92
N LEU A 98 7.49 -5.09 11.53
CA LEU A 98 6.25 -5.46 12.24
C LEU A 98 5.82 -6.91 11.97
N GLY A 99 6.54 -7.68 11.14
CA GLY A 99 6.29 -9.09 10.92
C GLY A 99 5.31 -9.40 9.78
N VAL A 100 5.09 -8.48 8.85
CA VAL A 100 4.34 -8.76 7.63
C VAL A 100 5.02 -9.88 6.85
N SER A 101 4.25 -10.91 6.49
CA SER A 101 4.75 -12.10 5.81
C SER A 101 4.88 -11.91 4.30
N GLY A 102 4.20 -10.91 3.74
CA GLY A 102 4.30 -10.59 2.33
C GLY A 102 3.72 -9.23 1.97
N ILE A 103 4.13 -8.70 0.81
CA ILE A 103 3.61 -7.48 0.21
C ILE A 103 3.29 -7.76 -1.25
N PHE A 104 2.05 -7.52 -1.63
CA PHE A 104 1.50 -7.70 -2.96
C PHE A 104 1.00 -6.37 -3.53
N LEU A 105 1.31 -6.09 -4.78
CA LEU A 105 0.87 -4.85 -5.44
C LEU A 105 -0.47 -5.06 -6.16
N LYS A 106 -1.48 -4.22 -5.86
CA LYS A 106 -2.86 -4.31 -6.42
C LYS A 106 -2.91 -4.27 -7.95
N HIS A 107 -1.87 -3.78 -8.62
CA HIS A 107 -1.80 -3.73 -10.09
C HIS A 107 -1.28 -5.02 -10.74
N ASN A 108 -0.84 -6.00 -9.95
CA ASN A 108 -0.44 -7.30 -10.46
C ASN A 108 -1.67 -8.15 -10.87
N PRO A 109 -1.48 -9.15 -11.76
CA PRO A 109 -2.58 -10.02 -12.17
C PRO A 109 -3.24 -10.72 -10.97
N PRO A 110 -4.57 -10.88 -10.96
CA PRO A 110 -5.29 -11.54 -9.86
C PRO A 110 -4.80 -12.95 -9.54
N GLY A 111 -4.42 -13.74 -10.54
CA GLY A 111 -3.87 -15.09 -10.34
C GLY A 111 -2.58 -15.10 -9.50
N SER A 112 -1.74 -14.06 -9.60
CA SER A 112 -0.52 -13.93 -8.78
C SER A 112 -0.85 -13.67 -7.31
N LEU A 113 -2.02 -13.10 -6.99
CA LEU A 113 -2.47 -12.93 -5.61
C LEU A 113 -2.80 -14.29 -4.97
N LEU A 114 -3.48 -15.17 -5.70
CA LEU A 114 -3.80 -16.53 -5.24
C LEU A 114 -2.53 -17.31 -4.91
N GLU A 115 -1.51 -17.18 -5.75
CA GLU A 115 -0.19 -17.78 -5.51
C GLU A 115 0.49 -17.17 -4.27
N ALA A 116 0.47 -15.84 -4.14
CA ALA A 116 1.03 -15.14 -2.97
C ALA A 116 0.36 -15.60 -1.66
N ILE A 117 -0.97 -15.77 -1.65
CA ILE A 117 -1.72 -16.30 -0.50
C ILE A 117 -1.22 -17.69 -0.13
N ARG A 118 -1.10 -18.61 -1.10
CA ARG A 118 -0.63 -20.00 -0.87
C ARG A 118 0.78 -20.02 -0.30
N VAL A 119 1.69 -19.25 -0.89
CA VAL A 119 3.08 -19.16 -0.42
C VAL A 119 3.16 -18.64 1.01
N VAL A 120 2.44 -17.55 1.31
CA VAL A 120 2.47 -16.93 2.65
C VAL A 120 1.79 -17.81 3.68
N ALA A 121 0.66 -18.42 3.38
CA ALA A 121 -0.04 -19.36 4.26
C ALA A 121 0.83 -20.60 4.55
N GLY A 122 1.61 -21.07 3.57
CA GLY A 122 2.58 -22.15 3.71
C GLY A 122 3.85 -21.78 4.51
N GLY A 123 3.94 -20.54 5.02
CA GLY A 123 5.07 -20.05 5.81
C GLY A 123 6.20 -19.41 4.97
N GLY A 124 6.04 -19.34 3.66
CA GLY A 124 6.95 -18.59 2.78
C GLY A 124 6.78 -17.07 2.93
N ALA A 125 7.68 -16.32 2.32
CA ALA A 125 7.57 -14.86 2.21
C ALA A 125 7.26 -14.49 0.76
N TRP A 126 6.38 -13.49 0.57
CA TRP A 126 6.08 -12.92 -0.74
C TRP A 126 6.44 -11.44 -0.77
N ILE A 127 7.39 -11.08 -1.57
CA ILE A 127 7.74 -9.67 -1.80
C ILE A 127 7.79 -9.46 -3.30
N ASP A 128 6.99 -8.52 -3.79
CA ASP A 128 7.02 -8.16 -5.21
C ASP A 128 8.45 -7.75 -5.61
N PRO A 129 9.01 -8.33 -6.69
CA PRO A 129 10.37 -8.00 -7.15
C PRO A 129 10.59 -6.51 -7.39
N LYS A 130 9.54 -5.77 -7.76
CA LYS A 130 9.60 -4.31 -7.94
C LYS A 130 9.84 -3.55 -6.63
N MET A 131 9.53 -4.17 -5.48
CA MET A 131 9.74 -3.59 -4.15
C MET A 131 11.11 -3.95 -3.56
N THR A 132 11.79 -4.98 -4.08
CA THR A 132 13.12 -5.41 -3.63
C THR A 132 14.26 -4.70 -4.36
N ALA A 133 13.99 -4.07 -5.48
CA ALA A 133 14.99 -3.37 -6.30
C ALA A 133 15.71 -2.21 -5.58
N GLY A 134 15.32 -1.86 -4.35
CA GLY A 134 15.98 -0.88 -3.49
C GLY A 134 16.99 -1.44 -2.48
N THR A 135 17.16 -2.77 -2.34
CA THR A 135 17.96 -3.38 -1.25
C THR A 135 19.03 -4.39 -1.66
N SER A 136 19.21 -4.67 -2.95
CA SER A 136 20.29 -5.56 -3.41
C SER A 136 21.07 -4.91 -4.54
N GLY A 137 22.35 -4.65 -4.28
CA GLY A 137 23.27 -4.13 -5.28
C GLY A 137 23.47 -5.13 -6.43
N ALA A 138 22.88 -4.84 -7.56
CA ALA A 138 23.37 -5.21 -8.90
C ALA A 138 22.62 -4.41 -9.95
N SER A 139 23.39 -3.68 -10.76
CA SER A 139 23.01 -2.89 -11.94
C SER A 139 22.03 -1.74 -11.72
N VAL A 140 22.62 -0.62 -11.36
CA VAL A 140 22.10 0.73 -11.51
C VAL A 140 21.77 0.97 -12.99
N GLN A 141 20.50 0.79 -13.37
CA GLN A 141 19.95 1.69 -14.36
C GLN A 141 19.38 2.86 -13.58
N ALA A 142 19.97 4.02 -13.83
CA ALA A 142 19.79 5.27 -13.12
C ALA A 142 18.32 5.50 -12.69
N SER A 143 18.08 5.49 -11.39
CA SER A 143 16.99 6.27 -10.83
C SER A 143 17.20 7.69 -11.35
N PRO A 144 16.18 8.35 -11.93
CA PRO A 144 16.29 9.77 -12.21
C PRO A 144 16.64 10.43 -10.89
N SER A 145 17.74 11.17 -10.87
CA SER A 145 18.22 11.97 -9.74
C SER A 145 17.06 12.62 -9.02
N ALA A 146 17.17 12.75 -7.69
CA ALA A 146 16.20 13.42 -6.82
C ALA A 146 15.75 14.81 -7.33
N ASP A 147 16.44 15.35 -8.31
CA ASP A 147 16.19 16.65 -8.92
C ASP A 147 15.15 16.66 -10.05
N HIS A 148 14.75 15.51 -10.62
CA HIS A 148 13.80 15.49 -11.73
C HIS A 148 12.52 14.75 -11.38
N LEU A 149 11.40 15.49 -11.25
CA LEU A 149 10.06 14.93 -11.11
C LEU A 149 9.64 14.25 -12.43
N THR A 150 9.04 13.07 -12.32
CA THR A 150 8.38 12.43 -13.47
C THR A 150 7.23 13.30 -14.00
N PRO A 151 6.79 13.14 -15.25
CA PRO A 151 5.65 13.90 -15.80
C PRO A 151 4.37 13.72 -14.97
N ARG A 152 4.18 12.56 -14.35
CA ARG A 152 3.05 12.27 -13.47
C ARG A 152 3.16 12.99 -12.12
N GLU A 153 4.33 12.96 -11.49
CA GLU A 153 4.61 13.70 -10.25
C GLU A 153 4.46 15.20 -10.45
N GLN A 154 4.90 15.74 -11.59
CA GLN A 154 4.73 17.15 -11.95
C GLN A 154 3.25 17.55 -12.07
N LYS A 155 2.41 16.70 -12.70
CA LYS A 155 0.97 16.96 -12.82
C LYS A 155 0.30 16.97 -11.45
N VAL A 156 0.59 15.97 -10.60
CA VAL A 156 0.04 15.91 -9.24
C VAL A 156 0.53 17.09 -8.40
N LEU A 157 1.81 17.44 -8.46
CA LEU A 157 2.37 18.59 -7.74
C LEU A 157 1.70 19.90 -8.17
N ARG A 158 1.40 20.08 -9.46
CA ARG A 158 0.64 21.25 -9.98
C ARG A 158 -0.75 21.32 -9.35
N CYS A 159 -1.49 20.21 -9.33
CA CYS A 159 -2.80 20.17 -8.67
C CYS A 159 -2.71 20.45 -7.16
N VAL A 160 -1.59 20.08 -6.52
CA VAL A 160 -1.32 20.43 -5.12
C VAL A 160 -1.18 21.94 -4.94
N PHE A 161 -0.48 22.62 -5.85
CA PHE A 161 -0.38 24.10 -5.86
C PHE A 161 -1.72 24.78 -6.10
N GLU A 162 -2.58 24.17 -6.93
CA GLU A 162 -3.95 24.66 -7.20
C GLU A 162 -4.89 24.44 -6.00
N GLY A 163 -4.41 23.76 -4.94
CA GLY A 163 -5.19 23.51 -3.73
C GLY A 163 -6.22 22.37 -3.84
N LEU A 164 -6.18 21.57 -4.91
CA LEU A 164 -7.18 20.54 -5.20
C LEU A 164 -7.09 19.39 -4.20
N SER A 165 -8.23 18.88 -3.73
CA SER A 165 -8.31 17.66 -2.95
C SER A 165 -7.90 16.42 -3.78
N ASN A 166 -7.60 15.30 -3.13
CA ASN A 166 -7.27 14.06 -3.84
C ASN A 166 -8.38 13.60 -4.79
N LYS A 167 -9.64 13.85 -4.44
CA LYS A 167 -10.81 13.54 -5.26
C LYS A 167 -10.84 14.39 -6.54
N GLU A 168 -10.60 15.68 -6.40
CA GLU A 168 -10.56 16.62 -7.53
C GLU A 168 -9.37 16.33 -8.44
N MET A 169 -8.19 16.06 -7.86
CA MET A 169 -7.01 15.62 -8.61
C MET A 169 -7.27 14.34 -9.39
N ALA A 170 -7.91 13.35 -8.75
CA ALA A 170 -8.25 12.08 -9.40
C ALA A 170 -9.17 12.28 -10.59
N HIS A 171 -10.18 13.13 -10.44
CA HIS A 171 -11.10 13.49 -11.52
C HIS A 171 -10.39 14.25 -12.65
N GLN A 172 -9.58 15.26 -12.33
CA GLN A 172 -8.88 16.08 -13.32
C GLN A 172 -7.82 15.28 -14.11
N LEU A 173 -7.16 14.33 -13.47
CA LEU A 173 -6.09 13.52 -14.07
C LEU A 173 -6.61 12.22 -14.71
N GLY A 174 -7.89 11.89 -14.57
CA GLY A 174 -8.48 10.66 -15.10
C GLY A 174 -7.93 9.39 -14.44
N VAL A 175 -7.62 9.45 -13.14
CA VAL A 175 -7.05 8.33 -12.36
C VAL A 175 -7.86 8.09 -11.08
N SER A 176 -7.60 6.98 -10.37
CA SER A 176 -8.22 6.75 -9.07
C SER A 176 -7.62 7.63 -7.96
N GLN A 177 -8.37 7.88 -6.88
CA GLN A 177 -7.86 8.61 -5.71
C GLN A 177 -6.67 7.89 -5.06
N SER A 178 -6.68 6.56 -5.01
CA SER A 178 -5.57 5.75 -4.52
C SER A 178 -4.30 5.99 -5.34
N SER A 179 -4.44 6.15 -6.65
CA SER A 179 -3.34 6.49 -7.56
C SER A 179 -2.75 7.88 -7.29
N VAL A 180 -3.60 8.85 -6.93
CA VAL A 180 -3.17 10.20 -6.51
C VAL A 180 -2.46 10.12 -5.16
N LYS A 181 -3.03 9.42 -4.18
CA LYS A 181 -2.41 9.19 -2.85
C LYS A 181 -1.01 8.58 -2.99
N ALA A 182 -0.86 7.52 -3.80
CA ALA A 182 0.44 6.90 -4.05
C ALA A 182 1.46 7.87 -4.67
N THR A 183 1.04 8.68 -5.65
CA THR A 183 1.92 9.68 -6.27
C THR A 183 2.30 10.79 -5.29
N LEU A 184 1.38 11.23 -4.43
CA LEU A 184 1.66 12.19 -3.35
C LEU A 184 2.66 11.63 -2.34
N GLN A 185 2.51 10.36 -1.95
CA GLN A 185 3.45 9.71 -1.05
C GLN A 185 4.87 9.67 -1.65
N HIS A 186 4.98 9.28 -2.93
CA HIS A 186 6.26 9.35 -3.65
C HIS A 186 6.86 10.76 -3.68
N LEU A 187 6.03 11.79 -3.85
CA LEU A 187 6.47 13.18 -3.80
C LEU A 187 6.96 13.56 -2.40
N PHE A 188 6.25 13.15 -1.34
CA PHE A 188 6.65 13.39 0.03
C PHE A 188 8.01 12.76 0.33
N ASP A 189 8.21 11.49 -0.04
CA ASP A 189 9.46 10.76 0.18
C ASP A 189 10.61 11.40 -0.62
N LYS A 190 10.36 11.73 -1.88
CA LYS A 190 11.35 12.32 -2.79
C LYS A 190 11.79 13.73 -2.37
N MET A 191 10.86 14.49 -1.80
CA MET A 191 11.11 15.85 -1.30
C MET A 191 11.52 15.89 0.17
N GLY A 192 11.52 14.74 0.87
CA GLY A 192 11.87 14.64 2.28
C GLY A 192 10.88 15.34 3.21
N VAL A 193 9.58 15.36 2.86
CA VAL A 193 8.51 16.04 3.61
C VAL A 193 7.47 15.05 4.10
N ARG A 194 6.67 15.45 5.09
CA ARG A 194 5.62 14.62 5.69
C ARG A 194 4.20 15.18 5.53
N THR A 195 4.08 16.42 5.07
CA THR A 195 2.79 17.07 4.94
C THR A 195 2.68 17.81 3.60
N ARG A 196 1.43 17.95 3.14
CA ARG A 196 1.13 18.70 1.92
C ARG A 196 1.62 20.15 1.96
N GLY A 197 1.49 20.83 3.11
CA GLY A 197 2.00 22.20 3.30
C GLY A 197 3.51 22.28 3.19
N GLN A 198 4.24 21.29 3.75
CA GLN A 198 5.70 21.19 3.61
C GLN A 198 6.10 20.93 2.16
N LEU A 199 5.34 20.08 1.42
CA LEU A 199 5.58 19.81 0.00
C LEU A 199 5.49 21.10 -0.81
N VAL A 200 4.43 21.88 -0.61
CA VAL A 200 4.25 23.17 -1.30
C VAL A 200 5.43 24.12 -0.98
N ARG A 201 5.82 24.25 0.29
CA ARG A 201 6.91 25.12 0.71
C ARG A 201 8.23 24.75 0.03
N ILE A 202 8.65 23.48 0.11
CA ILE A 202 9.92 23.02 -0.47
C ILE A 202 9.90 23.13 -2.00
N ALA A 203 8.76 22.86 -2.63
CA ALA A 203 8.67 22.99 -4.09
C ALA A 203 8.79 24.44 -4.55
N ILE A 204 8.27 25.41 -3.78
CA ILE A 204 8.49 26.85 -4.02
C ILE A 204 9.94 27.21 -3.81
N GLU A 205 10.56 26.81 -2.70
CA GLU A 205 11.97 27.08 -2.39
C GLU A 205 12.90 26.59 -3.51
N ARG A 206 12.72 25.35 -3.99
CA ARG A 206 13.50 24.79 -5.12
C ARG A 206 13.24 25.51 -6.46
N SER A 207 12.01 25.95 -6.71
CA SER A 207 11.70 26.74 -7.90
C SER A 207 12.38 28.11 -7.87
N LEU A 208 12.51 28.73 -6.71
CA LEU A 208 13.21 30.01 -6.52
C LEU A 208 14.73 29.88 -6.65
N GLU A 209 15.31 28.74 -6.25
CA GLU A 209 16.75 28.47 -6.43
C GLU A 209 17.11 28.28 -7.91
N THR A 210 16.22 27.73 -8.71
CA THR A 210 16.43 27.53 -10.18
C THR A 210 16.36 28.85 -10.95
N VAL A 211 15.81 29.92 -10.36
CA VAL A 211 15.62 31.26 -10.99
C VAL A 211 16.71 32.26 -10.57
N ARG A 212 17.61 31.94 -9.63
CA ARG A 212 18.75 32.83 -9.32
C ARG A 212 19.82 32.72 -10.40
N PRO A 213 20.06 33.77 -11.23
CA PRO A 213 21.20 33.81 -12.12
C PRO A 213 22.49 33.86 -11.28
N ARG A 214 23.52 33.17 -11.76
CA ARG A 214 24.90 33.23 -11.23
C ARG A 214 25.49 34.60 -11.42
#